data_d324653755d5866b9f59e5add91168f8
#
_entry.id   d324653755d5866b9f59e5add91168f8
#
_cell.length_a   1.000
_cell.length_b   1.000
_cell.length_c   1.000
_cell.angle_alpha   90.00
_cell.angle_beta   90.00
_cell.angle_gamma   90.00
#
_symmetry.space_group_name_H-M   'P 1'
#
loop_
_entity.id
_entity.type
_entity.pdbx_description
1 polymer ?
#
loop_
_entity_poly.entity_id
_entity_poly.type
_entity_poly.pdbx_seq_one_letter_code
_entity_poly.pdbx_strand_id
1 'polypeptide(L)'
;MDFSNLMNMGGMLGGGMQTTSDAVPIADTAEIIYISPLALIKMLKHGRAGVPMEVMGLMLGEFTDDYTIKVMDVFAMPQTGTGVSVEAVDPEYQSNMLEMLKLTGRHETVVGWYHSHPGFDCWLSMVDVNTQSSFEKLHHRAVAVVVDPIQSVKGKVIIDAFRLINPHVMSAGSEPRQTTSNTGHLRKPSMMKIMRGLDQLYYSINISFRK
;
A
#
# COMPACT_ATOMS: atom_id res chain seq x y z
N MET A 1 1.32 15.80 -15.57
CA MET A 1 0.82 14.55 -16.18
C MET A 1 -0.45 14.20 -15.44
N ASP A 2 -1.56 14.20 -16.15
CA ASP A 2 -2.86 13.85 -15.64
C ASP A 2 -2.86 12.39 -15.17
N PHE A 3 -3.55 12.07 -14.08
CA PHE A 3 -3.72 10.70 -13.57
C PHE A 3 -4.27 9.77 -14.67
N SER A 4 -5.08 10.33 -15.60
CA SER A 4 -5.52 9.67 -16.83
C SER A 4 -4.38 9.31 -17.79
N ASN A 5 -3.30 10.08 -17.83
CA ASN A 5 -2.13 9.79 -18.66
C ASN A 5 -1.19 8.75 -18.02
N LEU A 6 -1.17 8.64 -16.70
CA LEU A 6 -0.46 7.56 -16.02
C LEU A 6 -1.13 6.21 -16.30
N MET A 7 -2.46 6.20 -16.42
CA MET A 7 -3.21 5.02 -16.86
C MET A 7 -2.89 4.63 -18.33
N ASN A 8 -2.61 5.60 -19.19
CA ASN A 8 -2.32 5.33 -20.60
C ASN A 8 -0.84 4.93 -20.86
N MET A 9 0.09 5.32 -20.02
CA MET A 9 1.51 4.95 -20.20
C MET A 9 1.83 3.51 -19.76
N GLY A 10 1.00 2.90 -18.89
CA GLY A 10 1.12 1.48 -18.54
C GLY A 10 0.81 0.51 -19.67
N GLY A 11 0.13 0.99 -20.71
CA GLY A 11 -0.26 0.18 -21.87
C GLY A 11 0.75 0.15 -23.03
N MET A 12 1.81 0.96 -23.02
CA MET A 12 2.67 1.15 -24.19
C MET A 12 4.06 0.51 -24.12
N LEU A 13 4.41 -0.18 -23.04
CA LEU A 13 5.68 -0.90 -22.88
C LEU A 13 5.54 -2.43 -22.84
N GLY A 14 4.40 -2.96 -23.27
CA GLY A 14 4.13 -4.40 -23.37
C GLY A 14 4.15 -4.89 -24.82
N GLY A 15 5.25 -4.74 -25.52
CA GLY A 15 5.50 -5.39 -26.80
C GLY A 15 5.92 -6.84 -26.63
N GLY A 16 4.98 -7.78 -26.78
CA GLY A 16 5.25 -9.13 -27.28
C GLY A 16 5.89 -10.15 -26.37
N MET A 17 5.07 -10.86 -25.59
CA MET A 17 5.17 -12.32 -25.54
C MET A 17 3.84 -12.87 -25.05
N GLN A 18 3.02 -13.39 -25.99
CA GLN A 18 1.86 -14.21 -25.65
C GLN A 18 2.37 -15.50 -24.99
N THR A 19 2.30 -15.57 -23.67
CA THR A 19 2.24 -16.84 -22.95
C THR A 19 0.81 -17.02 -22.48
N THR A 20 0.12 -17.93 -23.13
CA THR A 20 -1.18 -18.46 -22.74
C THR A 20 -1.07 -19.16 -21.39
N SER A 21 -1.43 -18.48 -20.33
CA SER A 21 -2.05 -19.11 -19.15
C SER A 21 -2.80 -18.02 -18.39
N ASP A 22 -4.13 -18.03 -18.46
CA ASP A 22 -5.03 -17.27 -17.61
C ASP A 22 -4.95 -17.74 -16.12
N ALA A 23 -3.75 -17.99 -15.63
CA ALA A 23 -3.53 -18.32 -14.23
C ALA A 23 -3.65 -17.02 -13.42
N VAL A 24 -4.78 -16.86 -12.77
CA VAL A 24 -4.99 -15.78 -11.78
C VAL A 24 -3.88 -15.86 -10.74
N PRO A 25 -3.12 -14.76 -10.51
CA PRO A 25 -2.06 -14.78 -9.52
C PRO A 25 -2.64 -15.10 -8.15
N ILE A 26 -2.20 -16.20 -7.55
CA ILE A 26 -2.55 -16.56 -6.18
C ILE A 26 -1.84 -15.57 -5.26
N ALA A 27 -2.56 -15.01 -4.27
CA ALA A 27 -1.97 -14.15 -3.27
C ALA A 27 -0.82 -14.89 -2.56
N ASP A 28 0.40 -14.34 -2.64
CA ASP A 28 1.58 -14.93 -2.02
C ASP A 28 1.94 -14.16 -0.75
N THR A 29 1.81 -14.83 0.41
CA THR A 29 2.14 -14.26 1.72
C THR A 29 3.64 -14.23 2.01
N ALA A 30 4.49 -14.76 1.11
CA ALA A 30 5.94 -14.67 1.21
C ALA A 30 6.50 -13.28 0.92
N GLU A 31 5.69 -12.39 0.32
CA GLU A 31 6.11 -11.04 -0.03
C GLU A 31 6.46 -10.21 1.22
N ILE A 32 7.54 -9.45 1.12
CA ILE A 32 8.06 -8.61 2.21
C ILE A 32 8.19 -7.17 1.72
N ILE A 33 7.68 -6.25 2.53
CA ILE A 33 7.86 -4.81 2.32
C ILE A 33 8.94 -4.31 3.27
N TYR A 34 10.02 -3.78 2.72
CA TYR A 34 11.07 -3.08 3.46
C TYR A 34 10.78 -1.59 3.50
N ILE A 35 10.49 -1.08 4.69
CA ILE A 35 10.23 0.36 4.90
C ILE A 35 11.49 1.00 5.48
N SER A 36 11.98 2.05 4.83
CA SER A 36 13.12 2.81 5.34
C SER A 36 12.75 3.54 6.64
N PRO A 37 13.71 3.77 7.56
CA PRO A 37 13.46 4.56 8.76
C PRO A 37 12.97 5.98 8.44
N LEU A 38 13.44 6.57 7.34
CA LEU A 38 13.00 7.89 6.88
C LEU A 38 11.51 7.88 6.51
N ALA A 39 11.09 6.91 5.70
CA ALA A 39 9.70 6.76 5.30
C ALA A 39 8.80 6.56 6.52
N LEU A 40 9.19 5.68 7.44
CA LEU A 40 8.44 5.41 8.67
C LEU A 40 8.27 6.67 9.53
N ILE A 41 9.35 7.41 9.77
CA ILE A 41 9.30 8.65 10.57
C ILE A 41 8.40 9.69 9.90
N LYS A 42 8.48 9.84 8.57
CA LYS A 42 7.62 10.77 7.83
C LYS A 42 6.14 10.38 7.94
N MET A 43 5.80 9.09 7.78
CA MET A 43 4.42 8.59 7.94
C MET A 43 3.88 8.90 9.34
N LEU A 44 4.65 8.56 10.38
CA LEU A 44 4.23 8.78 11.77
C LEU A 44 4.11 10.27 12.11
N LYS A 45 5.05 11.10 11.64
CA LYS A 45 5.00 12.55 11.85
C LYS A 45 3.79 13.17 11.17
N HIS A 46 3.51 12.77 9.93
CA HIS A 46 2.35 13.23 9.17
C HIS A 46 1.05 12.78 9.84
N GLY A 47 0.94 11.48 10.17
CA GLY A 47 -0.22 10.95 10.89
C GLY A 47 -0.48 11.66 12.21
N ARG A 48 0.60 11.95 12.98
CA ARG A 48 0.48 12.66 14.25
C ARG A 48 0.00 14.10 14.08
N ALA A 49 0.49 14.79 13.06
CA ALA A 49 0.09 16.17 12.75
C ALA A 49 -1.38 16.26 12.30
N GLY A 50 -1.93 15.19 11.68
CA GLY A 50 -3.29 15.13 11.21
C GLY A 50 -4.34 14.85 12.29
N VAL A 51 -3.94 14.34 13.46
CA VAL A 51 -4.89 13.96 14.53
C VAL A 51 -5.86 15.12 14.84
N PRO A 52 -7.16 14.87 14.92
CA PRO A 52 -7.87 13.58 14.94
C PRO A 52 -8.25 13.02 13.55
N MET A 53 -7.93 13.70 12.48
CA MET A 53 -8.28 13.30 11.13
C MET A 53 -7.31 12.26 10.57
N GLU A 54 -7.79 11.45 9.65
CA GLU A 54 -6.97 10.60 8.81
C GLU A 54 -6.21 11.46 7.79
N VAL A 55 -4.96 11.10 7.52
CA VAL A 55 -4.13 11.72 6.49
C VAL A 55 -3.57 10.65 5.57
N MET A 56 -3.27 11.01 4.33
CA MET A 56 -2.69 10.08 3.37
C MET A 56 -1.48 10.67 2.65
N GLY A 57 -0.72 9.80 2.01
CA GLY A 57 0.38 10.17 1.13
C GLY A 57 0.82 9.00 0.26
N LEU A 58 1.76 9.25 -0.64
CA LEU A 58 2.28 8.26 -1.57
C LEU A 58 3.63 7.71 -1.11
N MET A 59 3.85 6.43 -1.35
CA MET A 59 5.09 5.74 -1.06
C MET A 59 5.96 5.66 -2.31
N LEU A 60 7.21 6.05 -2.17
CA LEU A 60 8.23 6.04 -3.22
C LEU A 60 9.20 4.89 -2.98
N GLY A 61 9.49 4.14 -4.03
CA GLY A 61 10.38 3.01 -3.91
C GLY A 61 10.54 2.21 -5.20
N GLU A 62 10.81 0.93 -5.04
CA GLU A 62 11.03 -0.01 -6.14
C GLU A 62 10.45 -1.40 -5.84
N PHE A 63 10.00 -2.08 -6.88
CA PHE A 63 9.70 -3.51 -6.88
C PHE A 63 11.01 -4.24 -7.26
N THR A 64 11.77 -4.72 -6.27
CA THR A 64 13.10 -5.27 -6.50
C THR A 64 13.05 -6.65 -7.17
N ASP A 65 12.13 -7.48 -6.74
CA ASP A 65 11.85 -8.82 -7.26
C ASP A 65 10.39 -9.19 -6.98
N ASP A 66 9.97 -10.41 -7.33
CA ASP A 66 8.57 -10.86 -7.19
C ASP A 66 8.08 -10.91 -5.73
N TYR A 67 8.99 -10.90 -4.77
CA TYR A 67 8.69 -11.04 -3.34
C TYR A 67 9.13 -9.84 -2.50
N THR A 68 9.74 -8.83 -3.13
CA THR A 68 10.34 -7.72 -2.38
C THR A 68 9.90 -6.37 -2.91
N ILE A 69 9.34 -5.57 -2.01
CA ILE A 69 9.05 -4.15 -2.24
C ILE A 69 9.92 -3.34 -1.28
N LYS A 70 10.60 -2.32 -1.80
CA LYS A 70 11.35 -1.36 -0.98
C LYS A 70 10.68 -0.01 -1.02
N VAL A 71 10.27 0.49 0.15
CA VAL A 71 9.77 1.85 0.34
C VAL A 71 10.93 2.71 0.86
N MET A 72 11.47 3.55 -0.01
CA MET A 72 12.63 4.39 0.29
C MET A 72 12.23 5.70 0.96
N ASP A 73 11.14 6.30 0.51
CA ASP A 73 10.63 7.57 1.01
C ASP A 73 9.11 7.68 0.84
N VAL A 74 8.53 8.71 1.40
CA VAL A 74 7.12 9.06 1.22
C VAL A 74 6.93 10.55 1.08
N PHE A 75 5.87 10.97 0.42
CA PHE A 75 5.41 12.36 0.49
C PHE A 75 3.92 12.43 0.85
N ALA A 76 3.60 13.41 1.69
CA ALA A 76 2.26 13.67 2.14
C ALA A 76 1.40 14.26 1.02
N MET A 77 0.14 13.88 0.93
CA MET A 77 -0.85 14.58 0.11
C MET A 77 -1.44 15.76 0.88
N PRO A 78 -1.77 16.87 0.20
CA PRO A 78 -2.53 17.95 0.81
C PRO A 78 -3.88 17.43 1.32
N GLN A 79 -4.27 17.88 2.51
CA GLN A 79 -5.58 17.52 3.08
C GLN A 79 -6.69 18.30 2.35
N THR A 80 -7.53 17.61 1.60
CA THR A 80 -8.62 18.22 0.82
C THR A 80 -10.02 17.92 1.39
N GLY A 81 -10.10 17.39 2.61
CA GLY A 81 -11.37 17.02 3.26
C GLY A 81 -11.14 16.29 4.57
N THR A 82 -12.17 15.62 5.04
CA THR A 82 -12.15 14.84 6.28
C THR A 82 -11.89 13.35 6.06
N GLY A 83 -11.95 12.88 4.82
CA GLY A 83 -11.76 11.48 4.45
C GLY A 83 -10.49 11.24 3.65
N VAL A 84 -10.09 9.98 3.61
CA VAL A 84 -8.95 9.49 2.84
C VAL A 84 -9.48 8.63 1.70
N SER A 85 -9.41 9.14 0.49
CA SER A 85 -9.86 8.43 -0.72
C SER A 85 -8.99 8.76 -1.93
N VAL A 86 -9.21 8.08 -3.05
CA VAL A 86 -8.49 8.38 -4.31
C VAL A 86 -8.67 9.82 -4.75
N GLU A 87 -9.83 10.42 -4.48
CA GLU A 87 -10.11 11.82 -4.77
C GLU A 87 -9.24 12.79 -3.96
N ALA A 88 -8.64 12.32 -2.87
CA ALA A 88 -7.66 13.09 -2.10
C ALA A 88 -6.27 13.13 -2.75
N VAL A 89 -6.03 12.34 -3.79
CA VAL A 89 -4.78 12.40 -4.57
C VAL A 89 -4.90 13.54 -5.59
N ASP A 90 -4.23 14.65 -5.30
CA ASP A 90 -4.12 15.78 -6.22
C ASP A 90 -3.13 15.44 -7.35
N PRO A 91 -3.59 15.29 -8.61
CA PRO A 91 -2.72 14.88 -9.72
C PRO A 91 -1.66 15.91 -10.07
N GLU A 92 -1.97 17.20 -9.92
CA GLU A 92 -1.02 18.27 -10.19
C GLU A 92 0.09 18.28 -9.13
N TYR A 93 -0.28 18.20 -7.86
CA TYR A 93 0.67 18.10 -6.78
C TYR A 93 1.57 16.86 -6.92
N GLN A 94 0.99 15.70 -7.22
CA GLN A 94 1.74 14.47 -7.46
C GLN A 94 2.75 14.63 -8.60
N SER A 95 2.31 15.18 -9.73
CA SER A 95 3.17 15.40 -10.90
C SER A 95 4.35 16.30 -10.57
N ASN A 96 4.08 17.44 -9.91
CA ASN A 96 5.10 18.39 -9.52
C ASN A 96 6.11 17.78 -8.54
N MET A 97 5.63 16.98 -7.56
CA MET A 97 6.50 16.29 -6.60
C MET A 97 7.41 15.27 -7.30
N LEU A 98 6.87 14.46 -8.21
CA LEU A 98 7.65 13.48 -8.95
C LEU A 98 8.68 14.14 -9.89
N GLU A 99 8.34 15.27 -10.50
CA GLU A 99 9.28 16.04 -11.32
C GLU A 99 10.43 16.60 -10.44
N MET A 100 10.12 17.22 -9.32
CA MET A 100 11.15 17.70 -8.40
C MET A 100 12.07 16.58 -7.90
N LEU A 101 11.53 15.40 -7.61
CA LEU A 101 12.33 14.24 -7.21
C LEU A 101 13.29 13.81 -8.33
N LYS A 102 12.83 13.77 -9.57
CA LYS A 102 13.68 13.47 -10.74
C LYS A 102 14.80 14.48 -10.92
N LEU A 103 14.53 15.77 -10.73
CA LEU A 103 15.53 16.84 -10.79
C LEU A 103 16.61 16.69 -9.71
N THR A 104 16.31 16.05 -8.59
CA THR A 104 17.29 15.75 -7.53
C THR A 104 18.01 14.41 -7.73
N GLY A 105 17.87 13.78 -8.89
CA GLY A 105 18.52 12.50 -9.21
C GLY A 105 17.85 11.28 -8.57
N ARG A 106 16.63 11.43 -8.08
CA ARG A 106 15.85 10.33 -7.50
C ARG A 106 14.96 9.71 -8.56
N HIS A 107 15.01 8.39 -8.67
CA HIS A 107 14.31 7.63 -9.71
C HIS A 107 13.27 6.66 -9.18
N GLU A 108 12.94 6.76 -7.90
CA GLU A 108 11.94 5.92 -7.26
C GLU A 108 10.57 6.12 -7.93
N THR A 109 9.82 5.05 -8.01
CA THR A 109 8.44 5.06 -8.52
C THR A 109 7.45 5.03 -7.36
N VAL A 110 6.18 5.32 -7.65
CA VAL A 110 5.11 5.13 -6.67
C VAL A 110 4.84 3.63 -6.55
N VAL A 111 5.09 3.06 -5.37
CA VAL A 111 4.86 1.63 -5.07
C VAL A 111 3.58 1.37 -4.28
N GLY A 112 2.89 2.43 -3.90
CA GLY A 112 1.63 2.37 -3.16
C GLY A 112 1.36 3.66 -2.40
N TRP A 113 0.49 3.57 -1.42
CA TRP A 113 0.04 4.69 -0.62
C TRP A 113 -0.01 4.32 0.85
N TYR A 114 -0.02 5.32 1.71
CA TYR A 114 -0.22 5.14 3.14
C TYR A 114 -1.30 6.07 3.67
N HIS A 115 -1.93 5.68 4.77
CA HIS A 115 -2.82 6.56 5.52
C HIS A 115 -2.72 6.27 7.03
N SER A 116 -3.30 7.16 7.82
CA SER A 116 -3.30 7.04 9.26
C SER A 116 -4.68 6.69 9.80
N HIS A 117 -4.70 5.82 10.82
CA HIS A 117 -5.87 5.50 11.64
C HIS A 117 -5.63 5.94 13.09
N PRO A 118 -5.96 7.21 13.47
CA PRO A 118 -5.63 7.73 14.79
C PRO A 118 -6.41 7.04 15.93
N GLY A 119 -5.81 6.02 16.55
CA GLY A 119 -6.34 5.35 17.75
C GLY A 119 -7.26 4.15 17.51
N PHE A 120 -7.42 3.69 16.26
CA PHE A 120 -8.33 2.57 15.95
C PHE A 120 -7.69 1.42 15.15
N ASP A 121 -6.36 1.26 15.31
CA ASP A 121 -5.61 0.12 14.77
C ASP A 121 -5.48 0.09 13.24
N CYS A 122 -4.76 -0.89 12.70
CA CYS A 122 -4.47 -1.01 11.26
C CYS A 122 -5.41 -2.02 10.59
N TRP A 123 -6.24 -1.51 9.68
CA TRP A 123 -7.19 -2.27 8.86
C TRP A 123 -7.61 -1.40 7.68
N LEU A 124 -8.32 -1.94 6.68
CA LEU A 124 -8.86 -1.15 5.57
C LEU A 124 -10.39 -1.04 5.68
N SER A 125 -10.91 0.18 5.62
CA SER A 125 -12.34 0.44 5.43
C SER A 125 -12.78 0.12 4.00
N MET A 126 -14.08 0.15 3.71
CA MET A 126 -14.55 -0.01 2.32
C MET A 126 -14.05 1.10 1.39
N VAL A 127 -13.89 2.32 1.90
CA VAL A 127 -13.28 3.42 1.14
C VAL A 127 -11.83 3.12 0.82
N ASP A 128 -11.07 2.61 1.79
CA ASP A 128 -9.68 2.21 1.59
C ASP A 128 -9.54 1.03 0.63
N VAL A 129 -10.46 0.05 0.69
CA VAL A 129 -10.53 -1.06 -0.26
C VAL A 129 -10.74 -0.54 -1.68
N ASN A 130 -11.63 0.42 -1.90
CA ASN A 130 -11.86 1.02 -3.21
C ASN A 130 -10.62 1.81 -3.68
N THR A 131 -9.99 2.56 -2.77
CA THR A 131 -8.73 3.27 -3.03
C THR A 131 -7.63 2.29 -3.42
N GLN A 132 -7.43 1.23 -2.65
CA GLN A 132 -6.45 0.19 -2.96
C GLN A 132 -6.73 -0.50 -4.30
N SER A 133 -8.00 -0.78 -4.61
CA SER A 133 -8.39 -1.32 -5.92
C SER A 133 -7.96 -0.43 -7.09
N SER A 134 -8.03 0.88 -6.90
CA SER A 134 -7.59 1.85 -7.92
C SER A 134 -6.06 1.84 -8.08
N PHE A 135 -5.31 1.75 -6.98
CA PHE A 135 -3.85 1.60 -7.04
C PHE A 135 -3.42 0.26 -7.66
N GLU A 136 -4.09 -0.85 -7.34
CA GLU A 136 -3.78 -2.16 -7.91
C GLU A 136 -4.10 -2.26 -9.43
N LYS A 137 -5.06 -1.47 -9.91
CA LYS A 137 -5.29 -1.33 -11.37
C LYS A 137 -4.12 -0.63 -12.09
N LEU A 138 -3.42 0.27 -11.42
CA LEU A 138 -2.22 0.93 -11.96
C LEU A 138 -1.01 0.00 -11.92
N HIS A 139 -0.84 -0.70 -10.82
CA HIS A 139 0.20 -1.70 -10.64
C HIS A 139 -0.28 -2.78 -9.68
N HIS A 140 -0.43 -4.01 -10.17
CA HIS A 140 -1.02 -5.15 -9.42
C HIS A 140 -0.32 -5.46 -8.09
N ARG A 141 0.92 -5.02 -7.90
CA ARG A 141 1.68 -5.14 -6.66
C ARG A 141 1.66 -3.89 -5.78
N ALA A 142 0.87 -2.87 -6.13
CA ALA A 142 0.72 -1.71 -5.27
C ALA A 142 0.19 -2.11 -3.88
N VAL A 143 0.68 -1.45 -2.85
CA VAL A 143 0.34 -1.77 -1.46
C VAL A 143 -0.26 -0.58 -0.73
N ALA A 144 -1.18 -0.86 0.20
CA ALA A 144 -1.67 0.10 1.17
C ALA A 144 -0.96 -0.12 2.51
N VAL A 145 -0.42 0.92 3.10
CA VAL A 145 0.16 0.90 4.45
C VAL A 145 -0.71 1.74 5.38
N VAL A 146 -1.10 1.18 6.52
CA VAL A 146 -1.84 1.88 7.57
C VAL A 146 -0.95 2.06 8.78
N VAL A 147 -0.93 3.27 9.34
CA VAL A 147 -0.21 3.58 10.57
C VAL A 147 -1.16 4.12 11.62
N ASP A 148 -1.02 3.68 12.87
CA ASP A 148 -1.74 4.29 13.99
C ASP A 148 -0.78 5.20 14.77
N PRO A 149 -0.87 6.54 14.58
CA PRO A 149 0.04 7.47 15.23
C PRO A 149 -0.23 7.64 16.73
N ILE A 150 -1.42 7.29 17.21
CA ILE A 150 -1.78 7.41 18.64
C ILE A 150 -1.23 6.21 19.42
N GLN A 151 -1.39 5.01 18.88
CA GLN A 151 -0.91 3.79 19.53
C GLN A 151 0.59 3.54 19.31
N SER A 152 1.21 4.25 18.36
CA SER A 152 2.66 4.19 18.09
C SER A 152 3.43 5.04 19.10
N VAL A 153 3.64 4.51 20.30
CA VAL A 153 4.28 5.21 21.43
C VAL A 153 5.32 4.33 22.13
N LYS A 154 6.26 4.95 22.83
CA LYS A 154 7.27 4.29 23.66
C LYS A 154 8.09 3.22 22.94
N GLY A 155 8.49 3.52 21.70
CA GLY A 155 9.30 2.60 20.88
C GLY A 155 8.51 1.50 20.18
N LYS A 156 7.19 1.43 20.36
CA LYS A 156 6.31 0.53 19.63
C LYS A 156 5.72 1.26 18.42
N VAL A 157 5.73 0.63 17.27
CA VAL A 157 5.09 1.12 16.04
C VAL A 157 3.92 0.21 15.71
N ILE A 158 2.73 0.80 15.55
CA ILE A 158 1.54 0.13 15.06
C ILE A 158 1.40 0.49 13.59
N ILE A 159 1.73 -0.46 12.75
CA ILE A 159 1.74 -0.34 11.29
C ILE A 159 1.44 -1.70 10.68
N ASP A 160 0.67 -1.70 9.61
CA ASP A 160 0.43 -2.90 8.80
C ASP A 160 0.33 -2.55 7.33
N ALA A 161 0.54 -3.55 6.46
CA ALA A 161 0.50 -3.40 5.01
C ALA A 161 -0.48 -4.40 4.42
N PHE A 162 -1.22 -3.97 3.38
CA PHE A 162 -2.34 -4.72 2.85
C PHE A 162 -2.34 -4.73 1.33
N ARG A 163 -2.89 -5.82 0.77
CA ARG A 163 -3.27 -5.97 -0.63
C ARG A 163 -4.61 -6.66 -0.72
N LEU A 164 -5.36 -6.40 -1.78
CA LEU A 164 -6.67 -7.00 -1.99
C LEU A 164 -6.53 -8.49 -2.36
N ILE A 165 -7.52 -9.26 -1.96
CA ILE A 165 -7.69 -10.64 -2.40
C ILE A 165 -8.45 -10.59 -3.73
N ASN A 166 -7.90 -11.24 -4.75
CA ASN A 166 -8.58 -11.32 -6.03
C ASN A 166 -9.85 -12.19 -5.91
N PRO A 167 -11.05 -11.67 -6.22
CA PRO A 167 -12.30 -12.41 -6.10
C PRO A 167 -12.32 -13.73 -6.88
N HIS A 168 -11.60 -13.80 -8.00
CA HIS A 168 -11.50 -15.02 -8.81
C HIS A 168 -10.70 -16.13 -8.10
N VAL A 169 -9.76 -15.78 -7.24
CA VAL A 169 -9.02 -16.76 -6.44
C VAL A 169 -9.90 -17.34 -5.34
N MET A 170 -10.77 -16.54 -4.75
CA MET A 170 -11.72 -16.99 -3.73
C MET A 170 -12.76 -17.97 -4.31
N SER A 171 -13.26 -17.70 -5.52
CA SER A 171 -14.23 -18.60 -6.17
C SER A 171 -13.64 -19.96 -6.56
N ALA A 172 -12.32 -20.05 -6.71
CA ALA A 172 -11.60 -21.29 -7.01
C ALA A 172 -11.29 -22.13 -5.76
N GLY A 173 -11.69 -21.70 -4.56
CA GLY A 173 -11.46 -22.43 -3.30
C GLY A 173 -10.00 -22.55 -2.89
N SER A 174 -9.10 -21.78 -3.51
CA SER A 174 -7.69 -21.78 -3.15
C SER A 174 -7.44 -20.77 -2.03
N GLU A 175 -7.04 -21.26 -0.88
CA GLU A 175 -6.51 -20.40 0.18
C GLU A 175 -5.21 -19.70 -0.27
N PRO A 176 -4.92 -18.49 0.22
CA PRO A 176 -3.65 -17.82 -0.05
C PRO A 176 -2.48 -18.75 0.26
N ARG A 177 -1.53 -18.87 -0.67
CA ARG A 177 -0.39 -19.75 -0.51
C ARG A 177 0.48 -19.26 0.64
N GLN A 178 0.54 -20.05 1.70
CA GLN A 178 1.42 -19.79 2.85
C GLN A 178 2.70 -20.60 2.68
N THR A 179 3.85 -19.92 2.70
CA THR A 179 5.12 -20.62 2.78
C THR A 179 5.42 -21.02 4.22
N THR A 180 6.08 -22.17 4.40
CA THR A 180 6.44 -22.69 5.73
C THR A 180 7.30 -21.72 6.55
N SER A 181 8.03 -20.82 5.90
CA SER A 181 8.82 -19.76 6.55
C SER A 181 7.99 -18.68 7.23
N ASN A 182 6.73 -18.51 6.84
CA ASN A 182 5.84 -17.47 7.36
C ASN A 182 4.84 -17.97 8.41
N THR A 183 4.75 -19.28 8.66
CA THR A 183 3.78 -19.84 9.61
C THR A 183 3.96 -19.34 11.05
N GLY A 184 5.16 -18.93 11.45
CA GLY A 184 5.42 -18.33 12.77
C GLY A 184 5.05 -16.84 12.88
N HIS A 185 4.71 -16.19 11.78
CA HIS A 185 4.42 -14.74 11.71
C HIS A 185 2.99 -14.42 11.30
N LEU A 186 2.10 -15.42 11.25
CA LEU A 186 0.68 -15.22 10.99
C LEU A 186 0.10 -14.30 12.07
N ARG A 187 -0.12 -13.03 11.71
CA ARG A 187 -0.83 -12.11 12.58
C ARG A 187 -2.31 -12.48 12.59
N LYS A 188 -2.88 -12.54 13.78
CA LYS A 188 -4.33 -12.66 13.90
C LYS A 188 -4.96 -11.42 13.25
N PRO A 189 -6.03 -11.59 12.43
CA PRO A 189 -6.77 -10.46 11.89
C PRO A 189 -7.20 -9.51 13.02
N SER A 190 -7.18 -8.20 12.77
CA SER A 190 -7.68 -7.27 13.77
C SER A 190 -9.16 -7.56 14.07
N MET A 191 -9.57 -7.38 15.33
CA MET A 191 -10.97 -7.58 15.71
C MET A 191 -11.91 -6.70 14.89
N MET A 192 -11.50 -5.50 14.52
CA MET A 192 -12.28 -4.58 13.68
C MET A 192 -12.49 -5.14 12.26
N LYS A 193 -11.47 -5.79 11.69
CA LYS A 193 -11.55 -6.45 10.39
C LYS A 193 -12.59 -7.57 10.41
N ILE A 194 -12.53 -8.44 11.43
CA ILE A 194 -13.48 -9.55 11.61
C ILE A 194 -14.90 -9.04 11.84
N MET A 195 -15.08 -8.09 12.75
CA MET A 195 -16.40 -7.54 13.09
C MET A 195 -17.11 -6.88 11.91
N ARG A 196 -16.37 -6.36 10.93
CA ARG A 196 -16.92 -5.72 9.74
C ARG A 196 -17.02 -6.64 8.52
N GLY A 197 -16.65 -7.93 8.64
CA GLY A 197 -16.68 -8.89 7.54
C GLY A 197 -15.72 -8.57 6.41
N LEU A 198 -14.63 -7.85 6.69
CA LEU A 198 -13.66 -7.39 5.70
C LEU A 198 -12.47 -8.34 5.53
N ASP A 199 -12.42 -9.41 6.29
CA ASP A 199 -11.36 -10.43 6.30
C ASP A 199 -11.22 -11.19 4.98
N GLN A 200 -12.27 -11.19 4.17
CA GLN A 200 -12.28 -11.82 2.83
C GLN A 200 -11.90 -10.85 1.69
N LEU A 201 -11.68 -9.57 1.97
CA LEU A 201 -11.43 -8.56 0.94
C LEU A 201 -9.94 -8.27 0.74
N TYR A 202 -9.12 -8.44 1.78
CA TYR A 202 -7.70 -8.12 1.74
C TYR A 202 -6.90 -8.95 2.75
N TYR A 203 -5.59 -9.06 2.52
CA TYR A 203 -4.65 -9.76 3.39
C TYR A 203 -3.49 -8.87 3.80
N SER A 204 -2.87 -9.19 4.93
CA SER A 204 -1.68 -8.48 5.43
C SER A 204 -0.42 -9.00 4.77
N ILE A 205 0.49 -8.09 4.42
CA ILE A 205 1.82 -8.40 3.88
C ILE A 205 2.85 -8.14 4.98
N ASN A 206 3.91 -8.94 5.02
CA ASN A 206 4.96 -8.80 6.03
C ASN A 206 5.73 -7.49 5.86
N ILE A 207 5.89 -6.74 6.94
CA ILE A 207 6.73 -5.54 6.99
C ILE A 207 8.05 -5.86 7.67
N SER A 208 9.14 -5.39 7.09
CA SER A 208 10.47 -5.41 7.69
C SER A 208 11.08 -4.01 7.67
N PHE A 209 11.82 -3.68 8.70
CA PHE A 209 12.57 -2.44 8.78
C PHE A 209 14.04 -2.74 8.55
N ARG A 210 14.66 -2.16 7.52
CA ARG A 210 16.10 -2.23 7.35
C ARG A 210 16.77 -1.33 8.38
N LYS A 211 17.78 -1.91 9.04
CA LYS A 211 18.75 -1.14 9.84
C LYS A 211 19.63 -0.29 8.94
#